data_548e1af6b8ce51caf6eeffc91dff3738
#
_entry.id   548e1af6b8ce51caf6eeffc91dff3738
#
_cell.length_a   1.000
_cell.length_b   1.000
_cell.length_c   1.000
_cell.angle_alpha   90.00
_cell.angle_beta   90.00
_cell.angle_gamma   90.00
#
_symmetry.space_group_name_H-M   'P 1'
#
loop_
_entity.id
_entity.type
_entity.pdbx_description
1 polymer ?
#
loop_
_entity_poly.entity_id
_entity_poly.type
_entity_poly.pdbx_seq_one_letter_code
_entity_poly.pdbx_strand_id
1 'polypeptide(L)'
;MWHCRIWYTNMYSLDLSKKISSALQTRTRNGTRLPVNARYGYKKGKDGRLEVDPEAAKVVKMIFRMAAEGTSFADITRELNGQAIATCDEQKLSRGDQVQFQRFDTIKKKHWSPTTVAAIVRDEIYIGTRIWGKTRCSNV
;
A
#
# COMPACT_ATOMS: atom_id res chain seq x y z
N MET A 1 38.99 20.72 15.10
CA MET A 1 37.87 20.27 15.94
C MET A 1 36.56 19.97 15.16
N TRP A 2 36.37 20.49 14.00
CA TRP A 2 35.13 20.27 13.19
C TRP A 2 35.04 18.87 12.54
N HIS A 3 36.15 18.26 12.18
CA HIS A 3 36.16 16.92 11.54
C HIS A 3 35.68 15.80 12.45
N CYS A 4 35.91 15.85 13.73
CA CYS A 4 35.53 14.82 14.69
C CYS A 4 34.00 14.72 14.88
N ARG A 5 33.30 15.85 14.82
CA ARG A 5 31.83 15.90 14.96
C ARG A 5 31.12 15.29 13.74
N ILE A 6 31.63 15.53 12.55
CA ILE A 6 31.05 14.98 11.30
C ILE A 6 31.22 13.45 11.25
N TRP A 7 32.36 12.94 11.67
CA TRP A 7 32.62 11.50 11.77
C TRP A 7 31.69 10.81 12.78
N TYR A 8 31.50 11.41 13.94
CA TYR A 8 30.65 10.86 14.98
C TYR A 8 29.17 10.81 14.56
N THR A 9 28.67 11.85 13.91
CA THR A 9 27.30 11.90 13.38
C THR A 9 27.09 10.88 12.25
N ASN A 10 28.05 10.68 11.38
CA ASN A 10 27.97 9.68 10.32
C ASN A 10 27.98 8.25 10.87
N MET A 11 28.86 7.94 11.82
CA MET A 11 28.88 6.61 12.45
C MET A 11 27.60 6.32 13.22
N TYR A 12 27.08 7.32 13.94
CA TYR A 12 25.82 7.17 14.66
C TYR A 12 24.63 6.92 13.74
N SER A 13 24.53 7.63 12.63
CA SER A 13 23.45 7.44 11.65
C SER A 13 23.54 6.09 10.97
N LEU A 14 24.73 5.59 10.66
CA LEU A 14 24.95 4.26 10.08
C LEU A 14 24.58 3.14 11.05
N ASP A 15 24.96 3.28 12.32
CA ASP A 15 24.63 2.29 13.36
C ASP A 15 23.12 2.26 13.63
N LEU A 16 22.48 3.42 13.70
CA LEU A 16 21.03 3.52 13.83
C LEU A 16 20.30 2.89 12.64
N SER A 17 20.77 3.15 11.42
CA SER A 17 20.22 2.56 10.20
C SER A 17 20.34 1.02 10.21
N LYS A 18 21.47 0.47 10.62
CA LYS A 18 21.67 -0.98 10.78
C LYS A 18 20.73 -1.58 11.83
N LYS A 19 20.56 -0.94 12.97
CA LYS A 19 19.65 -1.38 14.03
C LYS A 19 18.20 -1.39 13.57
N ILE A 20 17.75 -0.35 12.87
CA ILE A 20 16.39 -0.27 12.31
C ILE A 20 16.19 -1.37 11.26
N SER A 21 17.15 -1.55 10.34
CA SER A 21 17.07 -2.58 9.30
C SER A 21 17.02 -3.99 9.89
N SER A 22 17.84 -4.28 10.90
CA SER A 22 17.85 -5.56 11.60
C SER A 22 16.51 -5.83 12.31
N ALA A 23 15.98 -4.84 13.02
CA ALA A 23 14.67 -4.96 13.68
C ALA A 23 13.54 -5.21 12.68
N LEU A 24 13.55 -4.52 11.53
CA LEU A 24 12.56 -4.73 10.46
C LEU A 24 12.70 -6.12 9.83
N GLN A 25 13.91 -6.61 9.61
CA GLN A 25 14.16 -7.96 9.10
C GLN A 25 13.64 -9.02 10.07
N THR A 26 13.89 -8.88 11.36
CA THR A 26 13.38 -9.78 12.40
C THR A 26 11.86 -9.80 12.42
N ARG A 27 11.20 -8.64 12.37
CA ARG A 27 9.75 -8.55 12.29
C ARG A 27 9.20 -9.19 11.00
N THR A 28 9.92 -9.07 9.90
CA THR A 28 9.53 -9.70 8.63
C THR A 28 9.62 -11.22 8.72
N ARG A 29 10.72 -11.77 9.29
CA ARG A 29 10.89 -13.21 9.51
C ARG A 29 9.83 -13.79 10.44
N ASN A 30 9.46 -13.06 11.47
CA ASN A 30 8.45 -13.47 12.45
C ASN A 30 7.01 -13.22 11.97
N GLY A 31 6.81 -12.72 10.74
CA GLY A 31 5.48 -12.40 10.20
C GLY A 31 4.75 -11.26 10.94
N THR A 32 5.42 -10.56 11.86
CA THR A 32 4.83 -9.48 12.69
C THR A 32 4.96 -8.09 12.06
N ARG A 33 5.57 -8.00 10.88
CA ARG A 33 5.67 -6.73 10.16
C ARG A 33 4.32 -6.34 9.58
N LEU A 34 3.77 -5.25 10.07
CA LEU A 34 2.48 -4.71 9.64
C LEU A 34 2.66 -3.76 8.45
N PRO A 35 1.72 -3.74 7.50
CA PRO A 35 1.78 -2.76 6.42
C PRO A 35 1.47 -1.38 6.97
N VAL A 36 2.18 -0.39 6.47
CA VAL A 36 1.87 1.02 6.75
C VAL A 36 0.48 1.37 6.21
N ASN A 37 0.17 0.88 4.99
CA ASN A 37 -1.11 1.10 4.33
C ASN A 37 -1.77 -0.24 4.00
N ALA A 38 -3.07 -0.38 4.33
CA ALA A 38 -3.87 -1.49 3.85
C ALA A 38 -4.14 -1.35 2.35
N ARG A 39 -4.11 -2.46 1.62
CA ARG A 39 -4.53 -2.50 0.21
C ARG A 39 -6.04 -2.37 0.12
N TYR A 40 -6.55 -1.97 -1.05
CA TYR A 40 -7.99 -1.90 -1.30
C TYR A 40 -8.64 -3.26 -1.02
N GLY A 41 -9.81 -3.30 -0.40
CA GLY A 41 -10.42 -4.56 0.06
C GLY A 41 -10.01 -5.02 1.45
N TYR A 42 -8.99 -4.38 2.04
CA TYR A 42 -8.52 -4.66 3.39
C TYR A 42 -8.51 -3.40 4.25
N LYS A 43 -8.68 -3.58 5.55
CA LYS A 43 -8.54 -2.54 6.57
C LYS A 43 -7.54 -3.00 7.64
N LYS A 44 -7.01 -2.08 8.41
CA LYS A 44 -6.22 -2.41 9.60
C LYS A 44 -7.15 -2.75 10.75
N GLY A 45 -7.02 -3.95 11.28
CA GLY A 45 -7.65 -4.33 12.53
C GLY A 45 -7.00 -3.66 13.74
N LYS A 46 -7.64 -3.76 14.90
CA LYS A 46 -7.14 -3.21 16.17
C LYS A 46 -5.75 -3.76 16.55
N ASP A 47 -5.48 -5.00 16.21
CA ASP A 47 -4.17 -5.66 16.42
C ASP A 47 -3.15 -5.31 15.33
N GLY A 48 -3.47 -4.38 14.43
CA GLY A 48 -2.65 -4.03 13.29
C GLY A 48 -2.61 -5.07 12.18
N ARG A 49 -3.28 -6.19 12.31
CA ARG A 49 -3.43 -7.19 11.24
C ARG A 49 -4.35 -6.67 10.15
N LEU A 50 -4.21 -7.23 8.95
CA LEU A 50 -5.13 -6.93 7.86
C LEU A 50 -6.42 -7.72 8.05
N GLU A 51 -7.53 -7.02 8.08
CA GLU A 51 -8.87 -7.58 8.06
C GLU A 51 -9.53 -7.28 6.72
N VAL A 52 -10.41 -8.17 6.27
CA VAL A 52 -11.18 -7.95 5.05
C VAL A 52 -12.24 -6.88 5.30
N ASP A 53 -12.31 -5.90 4.42
CA ASP A 53 -13.40 -4.94 4.40
C ASP A 53 -14.52 -5.46 3.49
N PRO A 54 -15.71 -5.77 4.02
CA PRO A 54 -16.75 -6.45 3.26
C PRO A 54 -17.26 -5.63 2.06
N GLU A 55 -17.30 -4.31 2.17
CA GLU A 55 -17.76 -3.44 1.07
C GLU A 55 -16.73 -3.37 -0.05
N ALA A 56 -15.48 -3.07 0.30
CA ALA A 56 -14.41 -3.01 -0.68
C ALA A 56 -14.08 -4.39 -1.28
N ALA A 57 -14.24 -5.47 -0.52
CA ALA A 57 -14.03 -6.82 -1.02
C ALA A 57 -15.03 -7.21 -2.11
N LYS A 58 -16.27 -6.71 -2.07
CA LYS A 58 -17.25 -6.91 -3.16
C LYS A 58 -16.75 -6.30 -4.47
N VAL A 59 -16.21 -5.09 -4.40
CA VAL A 59 -15.65 -4.38 -5.56
C VAL A 59 -14.44 -5.12 -6.12
N VAL A 60 -13.54 -5.59 -5.25
CA VAL A 60 -12.38 -6.39 -5.65
C VAL A 60 -12.82 -7.66 -6.38
N LYS A 61 -13.79 -8.39 -5.83
CA LYS A 61 -14.36 -9.59 -6.49
C LYS A 61 -14.95 -9.27 -7.86
N MET A 62 -15.65 -8.13 -7.99
CA MET A 62 -16.20 -7.68 -9.26
C MET A 62 -15.09 -7.41 -10.28
N ILE A 63 -14.03 -6.69 -9.88
CA ILE A 63 -12.86 -6.41 -10.73
C ILE A 63 -12.23 -7.72 -11.22
N PHE A 64 -11.99 -8.68 -10.32
CA PHE A 64 -11.41 -9.97 -10.70
C PHE A 64 -12.31 -10.78 -11.62
N ARG A 65 -13.63 -10.76 -11.42
CA ARG A 65 -14.59 -11.44 -12.31
C ARG A 65 -14.53 -10.86 -13.71
N MET A 66 -14.66 -9.54 -13.86
CA MET A 66 -14.61 -8.87 -15.15
C MET A 66 -13.26 -9.10 -15.86
N ALA A 67 -12.15 -9.09 -15.11
CA ALA A 67 -10.84 -9.39 -15.67
C ALA A 67 -10.72 -10.84 -16.14
N ALA A 68 -11.30 -11.81 -15.41
CA ALA A 68 -11.36 -13.22 -15.80
C ALA A 68 -12.22 -13.45 -17.05
N GLU A 69 -13.27 -12.66 -17.24
CA GLU A 69 -14.12 -12.65 -18.43
C GLU A 69 -13.43 -12.01 -19.66
N GLY A 70 -12.21 -11.49 -19.49
CA GLY A 70 -11.44 -10.87 -20.56
C GLY A 70 -11.76 -9.39 -20.81
N THR A 71 -12.52 -8.74 -19.91
CA THR A 71 -12.83 -7.31 -20.02
C THR A 71 -11.56 -6.47 -19.87
N SER A 72 -11.39 -5.45 -20.73
CA SER A 72 -10.23 -4.58 -20.66
C SER A 72 -10.21 -3.75 -19.36
N PHE A 73 -9.02 -3.43 -18.85
CA PHE A 73 -8.91 -2.59 -17.65
C PHE A 73 -9.52 -1.19 -17.81
N ALA A 74 -9.59 -0.70 -19.06
CA ALA A 74 -10.24 0.56 -19.39
C ALA A 74 -11.75 0.47 -19.23
N ASP A 75 -12.35 -0.62 -19.67
CA ASP A 75 -13.79 -0.85 -19.57
C ASP A 75 -14.22 -1.12 -18.13
N ILE A 76 -13.43 -1.92 -17.39
CA ILE A 76 -13.63 -2.10 -15.93
C ILE A 76 -13.60 -0.75 -15.22
N THR A 77 -12.63 0.10 -15.56
CA THR A 77 -12.51 1.44 -14.98
C THR A 77 -13.73 2.31 -15.29
N ARG A 78 -14.24 2.24 -16.53
CA ARG A 78 -15.43 2.99 -16.94
C ARG A 78 -16.66 2.56 -16.14
N GLU A 79 -16.81 1.27 -15.93
CA GLU A 79 -17.90 0.69 -15.13
C GLU A 79 -17.83 1.15 -13.67
N LEU A 80 -16.65 1.05 -13.05
CA LEU A 80 -16.43 1.49 -11.65
C LEU A 80 -16.72 3.00 -11.47
N ASN A 81 -16.33 3.82 -12.42
CA ASN A 81 -16.61 5.26 -12.40
C ASN A 81 -18.08 5.56 -12.68
N GLY A 82 -18.73 4.80 -13.56
CA GLY A 82 -20.16 4.92 -13.88
C GLY A 82 -21.05 4.60 -12.68
N GLN A 83 -20.66 3.62 -11.88
CA GLN A 83 -21.34 3.26 -10.63
C GLN A 83 -20.95 4.16 -9.44
N ALA A 84 -20.12 5.18 -9.65
CA ALA A 84 -19.61 6.09 -8.60
C ALA A 84 -19.01 5.35 -7.39
N ILE A 85 -18.33 4.23 -7.62
CA ILE A 85 -17.72 3.43 -6.56
C ILE A 85 -16.53 4.19 -5.97
N ALA A 86 -16.47 4.28 -4.64
CA ALA A 86 -15.42 4.98 -3.92
C ALA A 86 -14.03 4.43 -4.28
N THR A 87 -13.12 5.32 -4.60
CA THR A 87 -11.72 4.97 -4.91
C THR A 87 -10.95 4.55 -3.67
N CYS A 88 -9.77 3.95 -3.88
CA CYS A 88 -8.87 3.54 -2.79
C CYS A 88 -8.57 4.67 -1.80
N ASP A 89 -8.43 5.88 -2.30
CA ASP A 89 -8.08 7.05 -1.49
C ASP A 89 -9.30 7.61 -0.75
N GLU A 90 -10.46 7.67 -1.40
CA GLU A 90 -11.71 8.09 -0.78
C GLU A 90 -12.10 7.16 0.38
N GLN A 91 -11.89 5.86 0.19
CA GLN A 91 -12.15 4.87 1.23
C GLN A 91 -11.19 4.99 2.42
N LYS A 92 -9.92 5.35 2.18
CA LYS A 92 -8.98 5.64 3.27
C LYS A 92 -9.36 6.89 4.03
N LEU A 93 -9.77 7.95 3.31
CA LEU A 93 -10.21 9.20 3.91
C LEU A 93 -11.48 9.01 4.77
N SER A 94 -12.45 8.24 4.29
CA SER A 94 -13.68 7.95 5.04
C SER A 94 -13.44 7.19 6.34
N ARG A 95 -12.33 6.42 6.41
CA ARG A 95 -11.92 5.68 7.62
C ARG A 95 -11.06 6.48 8.58
N GLY A 96 -10.66 7.71 8.22
CA GLY A 96 -9.72 8.51 8.99
C GLY A 96 -8.27 7.99 8.94
N ASP A 97 -7.95 7.09 8.00
CA ASP A 97 -6.58 6.65 7.78
C ASP A 97 -5.74 7.83 7.28
N GLN A 98 -4.56 8.05 7.90
CA GLN A 98 -3.64 9.09 7.45
C GLN A 98 -3.16 8.75 6.04
N VAL A 99 -3.67 9.47 5.06
CA VAL A 99 -3.14 9.42 3.69
C VAL A 99 -1.85 10.24 3.68
N GLN A 100 -0.72 9.57 3.60
CA GLN A 100 0.63 10.14 3.71
C GLN A 100 1.00 11.09 2.56
N PHE A 101 0.10 11.32 1.60
CA PHE A 101 0.25 12.21 0.47
C PHE A 101 -0.90 13.21 0.36
N GLN A 102 -0.98 14.11 1.33
CA GLN A 102 -1.67 15.38 1.10
C GLN A 102 -0.71 16.35 0.39
N ARG A 103 -0.32 16.02 -0.83
CA ARG A 103 0.24 17.00 -1.74
C ARG A 103 -0.82 17.34 -2.75
N PHE A 104 -1.46 18.50 -2.53
CA PHE A 104 -2.26 19.26 -3.51
C PHE A 104 -3.55 18.59 -4.03
N ASP A 105 -4.66 19.28 -3.82
CA ASP A 105 -6.02 19.03 -4.26
C ASP A 105 -6.85 17.96 -3.52
N THR A 106 -7.22 18.31 -2.29
CA THR A 106 -8.27 17.62 -1.52
C THR A 106 -9.68 17.76 -2.10
N ILE A 107 -9.85 18.45 -3.21
CA ILE A 107 -11.18 18.83 -3.75
C ILE A 107 -11.54 18.11 -5.05
N LYS A 108 -10.60 17.48 -5.76
CA LYS A 108 -10.93 16.76 -6.98
C LYS A 108 -11.43 15.36 -6.64
N LYS A 109 -12.67 15.04 -7.02
CA LYS A 109 -13.18 13.67 -7.02
C LYS A 109 -12.14 12.77 -7.67
N LYS A 110 -11.60 11.85 -6.91
CA LYS A 110 -10.64 10.88 -7.43
C LYS A 110 -11.41 9.85 -8.23
N HIS A 111 -11.00 9.62 -9.46
CA HIS A 111 -11.58 8.63 -10.35
C HIS A 111 -10.70 7.37 -10.38
N TRP A 112 -11.34 6.25 -10.60
CA TRP A 112 -10.62 5.02 -10.92
C TRP A 112 -9.81 5.21 -12.19
N SER A 113 -8.62 4.64 -12.24
CA SER A 113 -7.77 4.61 -13.42
C SER A 113 -7.46 3.18 -13.85
N PRO A 114 -7.25 2.92 -15.15
CA PRO A 114 -6.87 1.58 -15.62
C PRO A 114 -5.60 1.05 -14.96
N THR A 115 -4.67 1.93 -14.61
CA THR A 115 -3.44 1.60 -13.90
C THR A 115 -3.72 1.08 -12.49
N THR A 116 -4.69 1.67 -11.79
CA THR A 116 -5.09 1.22 -10.45
C THR A 116 -5.76 -0.16 -10.53
N VAL A 117 -6.64 -0.37 -11.50
CA VAL A 117 -7.29 -1.67 -11.72
C VAL A 117 -6.25 -2.75 -12.06
N ALA A 118 -5.33 -2.45 -12.98
CA ALA A 118 -4.23 -3.36 -13.32
C ALA A 118 -3.33 -3.69 -12.11
N ALA A 119 -3.06 -2.70 -11.26
CA ALA A 119 -2.29 -2.91 -10.04
C ALA A 119 -3.01 -3.85 -9.05
N ILE A 120 -4.33 -3.73 -8.91
CA ILE A 120 -5.13 -4.62 -8.07
C ILE A 120 -5.09 -6.05 -8.61
N VAL A 121 -5.32 -6.25 -9.90
CA VAL A 121 -5.35 -7.60 -10.52
C VAL A 121 -3.99 -8.30 -10.43
N ARG A 122 -2.89 -7.54 -10.44
CA ARG A 122 -1.52 -8.07 -10.37
C ARG A 122 -0.96 -8.19 -8.95
N ASP A 123 -1.67 -7.72 -7.95
CA ASP A 123 -1.16 -7.72 -6.57
C ASP A 123 -1.36 -9.10 -5.94
N GLU A 124 -0.26 -9.74 -5.58
CA GLU A 124 -0.22 -11.07 -4.99
C GLU A 124 -0.87 -11.17 -3.59
N ILE A 125 -1.20 -10.04 -2.99
CA ILE A 125 -1.88 -10.01 -1.68
C ILE A 125 -3.27 -10.65 -1.75
N TYR A 126 -3.94 -10.58 -2.90
CA TYR A 126 -5.29 -11.13 -3.09
C TYR A 126 -5.31 -12.65 -3.22
N ILE A 127 -4.16 -13.27 -3.45
CA ILE A 127 -3.97 -14.73 -3.39
C ILE A 127 -3.35 -15.19 -2.08
N GLY A 128 -3.30 -14.29 -1.08
CA GLY A 128 -2.77 -14.59 0.25
C GLY A 128 -1.25 -14.47 0.39
N THR A 129 -0.55 -14.08 -0.66
CA THR A 129 0.91 -13.93 -0.63
C THR A 129 1.30 -12.50 -0.29
N ARG A 130 2.14 -12.34 0.73
CA ARG A 130 2.66 -11.05 1.13
C ARG A 130 4.16 -10.98 0.92
N ILE A 131 4.59 -10.17 -0.03
CA ILE A 131 5.99 -10.01 -0.38
C ILE A 131 6.54 -8.73 0.26
N TRP A 132 7.70 -8.87 0.90
CA TRP A 132 8.47 -7.78 1.49
C TRP A 132 9.85 -7.70 0.83
N GLY A 133 10.36 -6.48 0.66
CA GLY A 133 11.73 -6.28 0.21
C GLY A 133 11.96 -6.57 -1.28
N LYS A 134 10.97 -6.30 -2.14
CA LYS A 134 11.12 -6.42 -3.61
C LYS A 134 12.24 -5.53 -4.16
N THR A 135 12.54 -4.42 -3.49
CA THR A 135 13.61 -3.50 -3.87
C THR A 135 14.60 -3.36 -2.73
N ARG A 136 15.88 -3.55 -3.03
CA ARG A 136 16.98 -3.29 -2.13
C ARG A 136 17.78 -2.14 -2.71
N CYS A 137 17.80 -0.98 -2.03
CA CYS A 137 18.77 0.04 -2.37
C CYS A 137 20.14 -0.44 -1.91
N SER A 138 21.03 -0.76 -2.84
CA SER A 138 22.45 -0.86 -2.55
C SER A 138 23.01 0.56 -2.62
N ASN A 139 23.30 1.15 -1.47
CA ASN A 139 24.16 2.33 -1.45
C ASN A 139 25.56 1.80 -1.80
N VAL A 140 26.02 2.12 -3.01
CA VAL A 140 27.42 2.01 -3.40
C VAL A 140 28.14 3.21 -2.83
#